data_86506567575b74182b24474d18760198
#
_entry.id   86506567575b74182b24474d18760198
#
_cell.length_a   1.000
_cell.length_b   1.000
_cell.length_c   1.000
_cell.angle_alpha   90.00
_cell.angle_beta   90.00
_cell.angle_gamma   90.00
#
_symmetry.space_group_name_H-M   'P 1'
#
loop_
_entity.id
_entity.type
_entity.pdbx_description
1 polymer ?
#
loop_
_entity_poly.entity_id
_entity_poly.type
_entity_poly.pdbx_seq_one_letter_code
_entity_poly.pdbx_strand_id
1 'polypeptide(L)' 'MPKLVTASQFANPDVAYVALGEARRGLSVEAAAALDTRLVLILANHIGDVEVLNEAIALAKNSARPT' A
#
# COMPACT_ATOMS: atom_id res chain seq x y z
N MET A 1 19.79 2.23 9.70
CA MET A 1 19.61 2.11 8.23
C MET A 1 18.17 1.78 7.91
N PRO A 2 17.58 2.46 6.94
CA PRO A 2 16.22 2.12 6.51
C PRO A 2 16.15 0.71 5.93
N LYS A 3 15.08 -0.01 6.24
CA LYS A 3 14.84 -1.36 5.73
C LYS A 3 13.84 -1.39 4.59
N LEU A 4 13.02 -0.35 4.48
CA LEU A 4 11.97 -0.29 3.45
C LEU A 4 12.61 -0.23 2.06
N VAL A 5 12.16 -1.13 1.18
CA VAL A 5 12.58 -1.12 -0.22
C VAL A 5 11.67 -0.15 -0.96
N THR A 6 12.25 0.93 -1.50
CA THR A 6 11.49 1.95 -2.21
C THR A 6 11.63 1.85 -3.73
N ALA A 7 12.66 1.14 -4.22
CA ALA A 7 12.80 0.89 -5.64
C ALA A 7 11.70 -0.06 -6.11
N SER A 8 11.24 0.10 -7.34
CA SER A 8 10.22 -0.77 -7.90
C SER A 8 10.70 -2.23 -7.91
N GLN A 9 9.88 -3.11 -7.37
CA GLN A 9 10.17 -4.55 -7.32
C GLN A 9 9.44 -5.31 -8.42
N PHE A 10 8.60 -4.64 -9.19
CA PHE A 10 7.91 -5.25 -10.32
C PHE A 10 8.68 -4.95 -11.60
N ALA A 11 8.75 -5.95 -12.49
CA ALA A 11 9.30 -5.74 -13.82
C ALA A 11 8.49 -4.69 -14.57
N ASN A 12 7.17 -4.69 -14.36
CA ASN A 12 6.26 -3.68 -14.89
C ASN A 12 5.41 -3.15 -13.73
N PRO A 13 5.72 -1.94 -13.23
CA PRO A 13 4.99 -1.37 -12.07
C PRO A 13 3.49 -1.20 -12.31
N ASP A 14 3.06 -1.09 -13.57
CA ASP A 14 1.64 -0.93 -13.90
C ASP A 14 0.82 -2.14 -13.48
N VAL A 15 1.42 -3.32 -13.39
CA VAL A 15 0.71 -4.54 -12.97
C VAL A 15 0.09 -4.36 -11.59
N ALA A 16 0.84 -3.82 -10.64
CA ALA A 16 0.33 -3.59 -9.29
C ALA A 16 -0.76 -2.51 -9.30
N TYR A 17 -0.54 -1.43 -10.04
CA TYR A 17 -1.50 -0.34 -10.13
C TYR A 17 -2.84 -0.83 -10.71
N VAL A 18 -2.78 -1.60 -11.78
CA VAL A 18 -3.98 -2.16 -12.42
C VAL A 18 -4.70 -3.11 -11.48
N ALA A 19 -3.97 -3.98 -10.79
CA ALA A 19 -4.57 -4.94 -9.86
C ALA A 19 -5.34 -4.22 -8.75
N LEU A 20 -4.75 -3.16 -8.19
CA LEU A 20 -5.39 -2.39 -7.12
C LEU A 20 -6.61 -1.63 -7.64
N GLY A 21 -6.53 -1.06 -8.83
CA GLY A 21 -7.66 -0.36 -9.45
C GLY A 21 -8.81 -1.31 -9.76
N GLU A 22 -8.51 -2.48 -10.32
CA GLU A 22 -9.54 -3.49 -10.63
C GLU A 22 -10.23 -3.99 -9.36
N ALA A 23 -9.46 -4.15 -8.25
CA ALA A 23 -10.04 -4.62 -7.00
C ALA A 23 -11.09 -3.65 -6.45
N ARG A 24 -10.99 -2.36 -6.75
CA ARG A 24 -11.93 -1.34 -6.27
C ARG A 24 -13.06 -1.08 -7.24
N ARG A 25 -13.01 -1.62 -8.44
CA ARG A 25 -14.00 -1.32 -9.47
C ARG A 25 -15.40 -1.73 -9.01
N GLY A 26 -16.37 -0.81 -9.16
CA GLY A 26 -17.75 -1.07 -8.82
C GLY A 26 -18.08 -1.01 -7.33
N LEU A 27 -17.09 -0.73 -6.47
CA LEU A 27 -17.32 -0.63 -5.04
C LEU A 27 -17.75 0.78 -4.64
N SER A 28 -18.60 0.87 -3.61
CA SER A 28 -18.89 2.15 -2.98
C SER A 28 -17.63 2.67 -2.26
N VAL A 29 -17.65 3.94 -1.87
CA VAL A 29 -16.55 4.54 -1.13
C VAL A 29 -16.27 3.75 0.17
N GLU A 30 -17.34 3.38 0.88
CA GLU A 30 -17.21 2.63 2.13
C GLU A 30 -16.62 1.24 1.91
N ALA A 31 -17.08 0.56 0.86
CA ALA A 31 -16.58 -0.78 0.55
C ALA A 31 -15.13 -0.74 0.09
N ALA A 32 -14.75 0.26 -0.69
CA ALA A 32 -13.36 0.44 -1.12
C ALA A 32 -12.45 0.72 0.08
N ALA A 33 -12.91 1.56 1.02
CA ALA A 33 -12.15 1.85 2.22
C ALA A 33 -11.96 0.60 3.08
N ALA A 34 -12.99 -0.23 3.20
CA ALA A 34 -12.91 -1.49 3.94
C ALA A 34 -11.93 -2.46 3.27
N LEU A 35 -11.95 -2.54 1.96
CA LEU A 35 -11.00 -3.36 1.20
C LEU A 35 -9.57 -2.88 1.45
N ASP A 36 -9.33 -1.58 1.37
CA ASP A 36 -7.99 -1.01 1.58
C ASP A 36 -7.46 -1.32 2.99
N THR A 37 -8.32 -1.19 4.01
CA THR A 37 -7.94 -1.47 5.39
C THR A 37 -7.54 -2.94 5.56
N ARG A 38 -8.35 -3.85 5.03
CA ARG A 38 -8.07 -5.29 5.12
C ARG A 38 -6.80 -5.65 4.35
N LEU A 39 -6.62 -5.08 3.17
CA LEU A 39 -5.44 -5.34 2.35
C LEU A 39 -4.17 -4.88 3.07
N VAL A 40 -4.21 -3.70 3.68
CA VAL A 40 -3.07 -3.18 4.44
C VAL A 40 -2.70 -4.13 5.57
N LEU A 41 -3.70 -4.65 6.29
CA LEU A 41 -3.44 -5.58 7.40
C LEU A 41 -2.86 -6.91 6.90
N ILE A 42 -3.38 -7.42 5.78
CA ILE A 42 -2.86 -8.64 5.18
C ILE A 42 -1.40 -8.46 4.76
N LEU A 43 -1.10 -7.35 4.10
CA LEU A 43 0.26 -7.07 3.64
C LEU A 43 1.21 -6.80 4.81
N ALA A 44 0.73 -6.13 5.85
CA ALA A 44 1.52 -5.89 7.07
C ALA A 44 1.91 -7.23 7.71
N ASN A 45 0.96 -8.16 7.78
CA ASN A 45 1.25 -9.51 8.30
C ASN A 45 2.26 -10.26 7.43
N HIS A 46 2.14 -10.13 6.12
CA HIS A 46 3.07 -10.77 5.19
C HIS A 46 4.50 -10.22 5.35
N ILE A 47 4.63 -8.91 5.51
CA ILE A 47 5.92 -8.25 5.74
C ILE A 47 6.52 -8.70 7.07
N GLY A 48 5.72 -8.71 8.14
CA GLY A 48 6.11 -9.22 9.44
C GLY A 48 7.23 -8.45 10.14
N ASP A 49 7.48 -7.20 9.75
CA ASP A 49 8.56 -6.38 10.31
C ASP A 49 7.99 -4.99 10.63
N VAL A 50 7.89 -4.67 11.93
CA VAL A 50 7.30 -3.41 12.36
C VAL A 50 8.14 -2.20 11.95
N GLU A 51 9.45 -2.34 11.85
CA GLU A 51 10.29 -1.22 11.39
C GLU A 51 10.00 -0.88 9.93
N VAL A 52 9.87 -1.89 9.08
CA VAL A 52 9.49 -1.69 7.68
C VAL A 52 8.12 -1.05 7.58
N LEU A 53 7.16 -1.55 8.38
CA LEU A 53 5.81 -1.00 8.40
C LEU A 53 5.79 0.46 8.81
N ASN A 54 6.53 0.82 9.87
CA ASN A 54 6.61 2.20 10.32
C ASN A 54 7.26 3.12 9.29
N GLU A 55 8.27 2.64 8.58
CA GLU A 55 8.89 3.41 7.50
C GLU A 55 7.91 3.63 6.35
N ALA A 56 7.14 2.61 6.00
CA ALA A 56 6.13 2.73 4.96
C ALA A 56 5.03 3.72 5.34
N ILE A 57 4.59 3.67 6.61
CA ILE A 57 3.59 4.62 7.12
C ILE A 57 4.11 6.05 7.02
N ALA A 58 5.34 6.28 7.45
CA ALA A 58 5.94 7.62 7.39
C ALA A 58 6.02 8.13 5.96
N LEU A 59 6.44 7.27 5.03
CA LEU A 59 6.51 7.64 3.61
C LEU A 59 5.13 7.96 3.06
N ALA A 60 4.13 7.15 3.38
CA ALA A 60 2.76 7.36 2.92
C ALA A 60 2.19 8.68 3.46
N LYS A 61 2.44 8.99 4.74
CA LYS A 61 1.97 10.24 5.34
C LYS A 61 2.61 11.45 4.66
N ASN A 62 3.90 11.38 4.39
CA ASN A 62 4.61 12.49 3.72
C ASN A 62 4.10 12.68 2.29
N SER A 63 3.86 11.59 1.57
CA SER A 63 3.37 11.65 0.20
C SER A 63 1.93 12.13 0.10
N ALA A 64 1.12 11.90 1.14
CA ALA A 64 -0.29 12.27 1.17
C ALA A 64 -0.53 13.70 1.62
N ARG A 65 0.48 14.39 2.12
CA ARG A 65 0.31 15.77 2.59
C ARG A 65 -0.03 16.71 1.44
N PRO A 66 -1.05 17.55 1.62
CA PRO A 66 -1.28 18.63 0.67
C PRO A 66 -0.13 19.64 0.76
N THR A 67 0.31 20.11 -0.36
CA THR A 67 1.40 21.11 -0.42
C THR A 67 0.86 22.51 -0.48
#